data_e9c5c7b0fae428bd25f85e6c8ccfdde7
#
_entry.id   e9c5c7b0fae428bd25f85e6c8ccfdde7
#
_cell.length_a   1.000
_cell.length_b   1.000
_cell.length_c   1.000
_cell.angle_alpha   90.00
_cell.angle_beta   90.00
_cell.angle_gamma   90.00
#
_symmetry.space_group_name_H-M   'P 1'
#
loop_
_entity.id
_entity.type
_entity.pdbx_description
1 polymer ?
#
loop_
_entity_poly.entity_id
_entity_poly.type
_entity_poly.pdbx_seq_one_letter_code
_entity_poly.pdbx_strand_id
1 'polypeptide(L)'
;MNRKIAAVAAIATVLVASACSSSGSSSDAKQATLSKDGKGKTVTVWLMDDAQKGWPAVVDAAKKQFEEETGATLKIEWQTWTNYTTKLDTALLSGNAPDALELGNTQAAKYIEAGSFVDLTGVKGQFDNSDKWLDSLAASGQSADGSKTFAVPYYAGARVLIYRKDLFAAAGVTAAPTTLDELKAGLAKVKAANASVPGFSALYIPGQNWYTATAFGAGGFGVKNVIAKKDGDKFTGTLTDPKFLDGIKTWNDLQKEFSVGGTTTDEATQDALMAKGNIAAIIGAGWEVGSVVDPKTGDPSLADKLATIAVPGTAAGSPTPAFLGGSDLAVPAKAANAGLGATFLQIYTNTKQQTELAKFAIPNNKTLVAAYKAAKPENKAAGDAAEGSTWFIPNSPLWSGADETALKNAFGAIAAGGDAAAELKKAQDTIVKDLNG
;
A
#
# COMPACT_ATOMS: atom_id res chain seq x y z
N MET A 1 91.21 7.44 -7.03
CA MET A 1 91.69 6.88 -8.32
C MET A 1 90.56 6.15 -8.99
N ASN A 2 90.31 6.48 -10.27
CA ASN A 2 89.50 5.80 -11.28
C ASN A 2 87.97 5.75 -11.05
N ARG A 3 87.18 6.69 -11.58
CA ARG A 3 86.64 6.83 -12.96
C ARG A 3 86.06 5.54 -13.52
N LYS A 4 84.72 5.49 -13.69
CA LYS A 4 84.10 5.21 -15.00
C LYS A 4 82.67 5.71 -15.08
N ILE A 5 82.41 6.39 -16.15
CA ILE A 5 81.17 6.99 -16.68
C ILE A 5 80.37 5.88 -17.34
N ALA A 6 79.04 5.89 -17.22
CA ALA A 6 78.19 5.31 -18.22
C ALA A 6 76.77 5.90 -18.17
N ALA A 7 76.45 6.65 -19.19
CA ALA A 7 75.27 6.78 -20.05
C ALA A 7 73.90 6.88 -19.44
N VAL A 8 73.33 8.07 -19.64
CA VAL A 8 71.87 8.44 -19.54
C VAL A 8 71.15 7.91 -20.77
N ALA A 9 70.07 7.14 -20.57
CA ALA A 9 69.09 6.86 -21.56
C ALA A 9 67.74 7.52 -21.10
N ALA A 10 67.34 8.57 -21.80
CA ALA A 10 66.09 9.24 -21.57
C ALA A 10 64.98 8.43 -22.24
N ILE A 11 64.04 7.94 -21.44
CA ILE A 11 62.78 7.39 -21.90
C ILE A 11 61.68 8.44 -21.68
N ALA A 12 61.15 8.99 -22.76
CA ALA A 12 60.03 9.90 -22.75
C ALA A 12 58.75 9.10 -22.46
N THR A 13 58.21 9.30 -21.27
CA THR A 13 56.88 8.75 -20.90
C THR A 13 55.81 9.72 -21.33
N VAL A 14 55.03 9.33 -22.32
CA VAL A 14 53.81 10.04 -22.74
C VAL A 14 52.72 9.82 -21.65
N LEU A 15 52.41 10.86 -20.88
CA LEU A 15 51.28 10.90 -20.00
C LEU A 15 50.01 11.06 -20.84
N VAL A 16 49.26 9.98 -21.04
CA VAL A 16 47.88 10.02 -21.50
C VAL A 16 47.06 10.41 -20.29
N ALA A 17 46.59 11.65 -20.28
CA ALA A 17 45.59 12.12 -19.33
C ALA A 17 44.25 11.46 -19.69
N SER A 18 43.93 10.34 -19.04
CA SER A 18 42.57 9.81 -19.04
C SER A 18 41.70 10.72 -18.19
N ALA A 19 40.89 11.57 -18.83
CA ALA A 19 39.81 12.27 -18.20
C ALA A 19 38.77 11.22 -17.72
N CYS A 20 38.82 10.91 -16.42
CA CYS A 20 37.72 10.21 -15.79
C CYS A 20 36.51 11.14 -15.78
N SER A 21 35.63 10.97 -16.75
CA SER A 21 34.26 11.40 -16.61
C SER A 21 33.64 10.56 -15.49
N SER A 22 33.34 11.19 -14.37
CA SER A 22 32.53 10.60 -13.32
C SER A 22 31.08 10.49 -13.82
N SER A 23 30.81 9.51 -14.69
CA SER A 23 29.49 8.95 -14.84
C SER A 23 29.18 8.21 -13.54
N GLY A 24 28.19 8.68 -12.81
CA GLY A 24 27.70 7.99 -11.62
C GLY A 24 27.44 6.53 -11.97
N SER A 25 28.21 5.63 -11.39
CA SER A 25 27.95 4.21 -11.48
C SER A 25 26.69 3.91 -10.69
N SER A 26 25.55 3.85 -11.37
CA SER A 26 24.45 3.01 -10.93
C SER A 26 25.04 1.59 -10.88
N SER A 27 25.32 1.08 -9.68
CA SER A 27 25.67 -0.33 -9.52
C SER A 27 24.50 -1.13 -10.09
N ASP A 28 24.72 -1.83 -11.20
CA ASP A 28 23.69 -2.70 -11.77
C ASP A 28 23.22 -3.65 -10.67
N ALA A 29 21.93 -3.58 -10.33
CA ALA A 29 21.35 -4.45 -9.33
C ALA A 29 21.54 -5.91 -9.75
N LYS A 30 21.83 -6.77 -8.79
CA LYS A 30 21.99 -8.21 -9.03
C LYS A 30 20.72 -8.75 -9.69
N GLN A 31 20.87 -9.35 -10.86
CA GLN A 31 19.76 -9.97 -11.59
C GLN A 31 19.29 -11.24 -10.87
N ALA A 32 17.98 -11.41 -10.76
CA ALA A 32 17.40 -12.62 -10.23
C ALA A 32 17.47 -13.76 -11.25
N THR A 33 17.65 -14.98 -10.73
CA THR A 33 17.42 -16.22 -11.45
C THR A 33 16.54 -17.10 -10.60
N LEU A 34 15.60 -17.84 -11.20
CA LEU A 34 14.86 -18.86 -10.47
C LEU A 34 15.73 -20.09 -10.28
N SER A 35 15.68 -20.72 -9.11
CA SER A 35 16.46 -21.92 -8.80
C SER A 35 15.57 -23.00 -8.17
N LYS A 36 15.77 -24.24 -8.63
CA LYS A 36 15.15 -25.44 -8.00
C LYS A 36 16.18 -26.29 -7.27
N ASP A 37 17.44 -25.86 -7.21
CA ASP A 37 18.52 -26.58 -6.51
C ASP A 37 18.56 -26.17 -5.03
N GLY A 38 17.67 -26.76 -4.25
CA GLY A 38 17.51 -26.47 -2.83
C GLY A 38 17.83 -27.60 -1.88
N LYS A 39 18.26 -28.77 -2.38
CA LYS A 39 18.51 -29.94 -1.52
C LYS A 39 19.51 -29.64 -0.40
N GLY A 40 19.07 -29.86 0.84
CA GLY A 40 19.85 -29.59 2.05
C GLY A 40 19.99 -28.13 2.45
N LYS A 41 19.31 -27.22 1.74
CA LYS A 41 19.29 -25.77 2.09
C LYS A 41 18.04 -25.44 2.91
N THR A 42 18.18 -24.44 3.78
CA THR A 42 17.04 -23.80 4.46
C THR A 42 16.87 -22.43 3.85
N VAL A 43 15.65 -22.13 3.40
CA VAL A 43 15.23 -20.84 2.87
C VAL A 43 14.39 -20.14 3.92
N THR A 44 14.82 -18.96 4.37
CA THR A 44 14.08 -18.17 5.37
C THR A 44 13.27 -17.09 4.68
N VAL A 45 11.98 -17.03 4.99
CA VAL A 45 11.04 -16.04 4.43
C VAL A 45 10.36 -15.27 5.56
N TRP A 46 10.30 -13.97 5.44
CA TRP A 46 9.53 -13.11 6.33
C TRP A 46 8.17 -12.81 5.71
N LEU A 47 7.09 -13.20 6.40
CA LEU A 47 5.71 -12.85 6.07
C LEU A 47 5.05 -12.16 7.25
N MET A 48 4.07 -11.30 6.97
CA MET A 48 3.25 -10.70 8.03
C MET A 48 2.32 -11.73 8.67
N ASP A 49 2.08 -11.58 9.96
CA ASP A 49 1.20 -12.46 10.73
C ASP A 49 -0.27 -12.39 10.28
N ASP A 50 -0.63 -11.39 9.48
CA ASP A 50 -1.90 -11.33 8.74
C ASP A 50 -2.13 -12.58 7.88
N ALA A 51 -1.08 -13.07 7.21
CA ALA A 51 -1.16 -14.30 6.40
C ALA A 51 -1.35 -15.55 7.27
N GLN A 52 -0.69 -15.58 8.44
CA GLN A 52 -0.85 -16.67 9.41
C GLN A 52 -2.28 -16.76 9.96
N LYS A 53 -2.90 -15.61 10.20
CA LYS A 53 -4.25 -15.50 10.75
C LYS A 53 -5.33 -15.60 9.69
N GLY A 54 -5.11 -14.94 8.55
CA GLY A 54 -6.13 -14.74 7.52
C GLY A 54 -6.24 -15.89 6.51
N TRP A 55 -5.12 -16.45 6.07
CA TRP A 55 -5.10 -17.50 5.02
C TRP A 55 -3.99 -18.54 5.20
N PRO A 56 -3.91 -19.19 6.38
CA PRO A 56 -2.84 -20.15 6.68
C PRO A 56 -2.77 -21.31 5.66
N ALA A 57 -3.91 -21.77 5.15
CA ALA A 57 -3.95 -22.85 4.17
C ALA A 57 -3.26 -22.49 2.83
N VAL A 58 -3.30 -21.21 2.41
CA VAL A 58 -2.58 -20.74 1.22
C VAL A 58 -1.08 -20.79 1.45
N VAL A 59 -0.65 -20.34 2.63
CA VAL A 59 0.76 -20.38 3.04
C VAL A 59 1.29 -21.81 3.10
N ASP A 60 0.55 -22.71 3.74
CA ASP A 60 0.92 -24.14 3.88
C ASP A 60 0.99 -24.83 2.51
N ALA A 61 0.05 -24.54 1.61
CA ALA A 61 0.06 -25.09 0.25
C ALA A 61 1.27 -24.58 -0.56
N ALA A 62 1.61 -23.30 -0.45
CA ALA A 62 2.79 -22.74 -1.11
C ALA A 62 4.09 -23.31 -0.54
N LYS A 63 4.18 -23.41 0.81
CA LYS A 63 5.31 -24.05 1.47
C LYS A 63 5.52 -25.49 0.99
N LYS A 64 4.47 -26.30 1.00
CA LYS A 64 4.52 -27.68 0.52
C LYS A 64 5.01 -27.76 -0.92
N GLN A 65 4.42 -26.97 -1.82
CA GLN A 65 4.81 -26.93 -3.22
C GLN A 65 6.28 -26.54 -3.39
N PHE A 66 6.74 -25.51 -2.67
CA PHE A 66 8.11 -25.06 -2.71
C PHE A 66 9.10 -26.15 -2.26
N GLU A 67 8.82 -26.83 -1.15
CA GLU A 67 9.67 -27.91 -0.61
C GLU A 67 9.71 -29.12 -1.56
N GLU A 68 8.57 -29.49 -2.17
CA GLU A 68 8.47 -30.57 -3.15
C GLU A 68 9.23 -30.25 -4.45
N GLU A 69 9.15 -29.01 -4.95
CA GLU A 69 9.78 -28.64 -6.23
C GLU A 69 11.28 -28.35 -6.12
N THR A 70 11.75 -27.92 -4.93
CA THR A 70 13.15 -27.49 -4.76
C THR A 70 13.99 -28.42 -3.90
N GLY A 71 13.37 -29.25 -3.07
CA GLY A 71 14.08 -30.05 -2.05
C GLY A 71 14.68 -29.22 -0.91
N ALA A 72 14.40 -27.93 -0.84
CA ALA A 72 14.79 -27.06 0.27
C ALA A 72 13.79 -27.20 1.42
N THR A 73 14.20 -26.82 2.64
CA THR A 73 13.29 -26.60 3.77
C THR A 73 12.91 -25.14 3.84
N LEU A 74 11.60 -24.82 3.87
CA LEU A 74 11.11 -23.45 4.03
C LEU A 74 10.86 -23.11 5.50
N LYS A 75 11.57 -22.10 6.00
CA LYS A 75 11.35 -21.51 7.31
C LYS A 75 10.63 -20.18 7.15
N ILE A 76 9.40 -20.09 7.67
CA ILE A 76 8.65 -18.82 7.70
C ILE A 76 8.85 -18.16 9.07
N GLU A 77 9.27 -16.92 9.06
CA GLU A 77 9.38 -16.07 10.25
C GLU A 77 8.29 -14.98 10.18
N TRP A 78 7.32 -15.09 11.07
CA TRP A 78 6.20 -14.17 11.14
C TRP A 78 6.63 -12.81 11.67
N GLN A 79 6.17 -11.77 11.01
CA GLN A 79 6.43 -10.37 11.33
C GLN A 79 5.14 -9.68 11.73
N THR A 80 5.26 -8.56 12.42
CA THR A 80 4.14 -7.64 12.70
C THR A 80 4.48 -6.28 12.12
N TRP A 81 3.48 -5.50 11.72
CA TRP A 81 3.69 -4.17 11.17
C TRP A 81 4.33 -3.20 12.17
N THR A 82 4.13 -3.44 13.47
CA THR A 82 4.73 -2.63 14.53
C THR A 82 6.25 -2.73 14.50
N ASN A 83 6.93 -1.61 14.31
CA ASN A 83 8.39 -1.49 14.20
C ASN A 83 9.05 -2.31 13.05
N TYR A 84 8.24 -2.79 12.09
CA TYR A 84 8.76 -3.61 10.99
C TYR A 84 9.81 -2.87 10.16
N THR A 85 9.58 -1.61 9.82
CA THR A 85 10.53 -0.81 9.03
C THR A 85 11.92 -0.76 9.67
N THR A 86 12.00 -0.53 11.00
CA THR A 86 13.28 -0.51 11.73
C THR A 86 13.98 -1.87 11.69
N LYS A 87 13.21 -2.96 11.85
CA LYS A 87 13.75 -4.33 11.77
C LYS A 87 14.25 -4.63 10.36
N LEU A 88 13.49 -4.24 9.34
CA LEU A 88 13.83 -4.43 7.93
C LEU A 88 15.09 -3.64 7.55
N ASP A 89 15.18 -2.36 7.94
CA ASP A 89 16.38 -1.53 7.74
C ASP A 89 17.63 -2.21 8.32
N THR A 90 17.52 -2.71 9.56
CA THR A 90 18.62 -3.40 10.22
C THR A 90 19.03 -4.68 9.48
N ALA A 91 18.07 -5.50 9.07
CA ALA A 91 18.33 -6.77 8.40
C ALA A 91 18.99 -6.57 7.02
N LEU A 92 18.47 -5.63 6.22
CA LEU A 92 19.00 -5.34 4.89
C LEU A 92 20.42 -4.76 4.94
N LEU A 93 20.74 -3.96 5.96
CA LEU A 93 22.08 -3.40 6.16
C LEU A 93 23.08 -4.43 6.67
N SER A 94 22.72 -5.26 7.66
CA SER A 94 23.63 -6.17 8.37
C SER A 94 24.03 -7.41 7.57
N GLY A 95 23.37 -7.71 6.47
CA GLY A 95 23.58 -8.96 5.71
C GLY A 95 22.92 -10.19 6.32
N ASN A 96 22.08 -10.03 7.36
CA ASN A 96 21.24 -11.08 7.96
C ASN A 96 19.80 -11.04 7.42
N ALA A 97 19.64 -10.58 6.18
CA ALA A 97 18.35 -10.53 5.53
C ALA A 97 17.82 -11.95 5.25
N PRO A 98 16.49 -12.15 5.28
CA PRO A 98 15.87 -13.39 4.82
C PRO A 98 16.13 -13.61 3.32
N ASP A 99 15.78 -14.80 2.81
CA ASP A 99 15.90 -15.10 1.38
C ASP A 99 14.75 -14.53 0.56
N ALA A 100 13.61 -14.26 1.18
CA ALA A 100 12.51 -13.49 0.63
C ALA A 100 11.76 -12.78 1.77
N LEU A 101 11.04 -11.70 1.46
CA LEU A 101 10.29 -10.94 2.45
C LEU A 101 9.05 -10.27 1.88
N GLU A 102 8.06 -10.05 2.76
CA GLU A 102 6.91 -9.21 2.53
C GLU A 102 7.19 -7.79 3.05
N LEU A 103 6.68 -6.78 2.34
CA LEU A 103 6.69 -5.38 2.76
C LEU A 103 5.46 -4.65 2.25
N GLY A 104 5.08 -3.57 2.94
CA GLY A 104 4.00 -2.69 2.44
C GLY A 104 4.39 -2.02 1.12
N ASN A 105 3.43 -1.95 0.21
CA ASN A 105 3.66 -1.35 -1.11
C ASN A 105 4.11 0.13 -1.03
N THR A 106 3.75 0.86 0.03
CA THR A 106 4.21 2.24 0.27
C THR A 106 5.67 2.34 0.70
N GLN A 107 6.31 1.22 1.07
CA GLN A 107 7.69 1.18 1.56
C GLN A 107 8.69 0.77 0.48
N ALA A 108 8.21 0.17 -0.62
CA ALA A 108 9.07 -0.49 -1.61
C ALA A 108 10.05 0.45 -2.29
N ALA A 109 9.61 1.66 -2.68
CA ALA A 109 10.44 2.63 -3.42
C ALA A 109 11.76 2.96 -2.71
N LYS A 110 11.74 3.15 -1.37
CA LYS A 110 12.93 3.41 -0.55
C LYS A 110 13.99 2.31 -0.72
N TYR A 111 13.58 1.06 -0.64
CA TYR A 111 14.48 -0.09 -0.67
C TYR A 111 14.94 -0.43 -2.08
N ILE A 112 14.09 -0.17 -3.08
CA ILE A 112 14.44 -0.33 -4.50
C ILE A 112 15.56 0.64 -4.87
N GLU A 113 15.41 1.91 -4.54
CA GLU A 113 16.43 2.94 -4.83
C GLU A 113 17.75 2.69 -4.07
N ALA A 114 17.66 2.21 -2.83
CA ALA A 114 18.83 1.83 -2.04
C ALA A 114 19.54 0.56 -2.58
N GLY A 115 19.05 -0.06 -3.67
CA GLY A 115 19.61 -1.29 -4.23
C GLY A 115 19.48 -2.49 -3.28
N SER A 116 18.49 -2.46 -2.39
CA SER A 116 18.33 -3.48 -1.36
C SER A 116 17.70 -4.77 -1.87
N PHE A 117 17.14 -4.78 -3.09
CA PHE A 117 16.50 -5.95 -3.68
C PHE A 117 17.16 -6.37 -4.99
N VAL A 118 17.02 -7.64 -5.35
CA VAL A 118 17.43 -8.14 -6.65
C VAL A 118 16.49 -7.66 -7.76
N ASP A 119 17.02 -7.46 -8.94
CA ASP A 119 16.26 -7.10 -10.13
C ASP A 119 15.56 -8.35 -10.70
N LEU A 120 14.23 -8.36 -10.67
CA LEU A 120 13.37 -9.45 -11.14
C LEU A 120 12.98 -9.28 -12.62
N THR A 121 13.40 -8.22 -13.30
CA THR A 121 12.97 -7.86 -14.67
C THR A 121 13.16 -9.02 -15.64
N GLY A 122 14.34 -9.68 -15.59
CA GLY A 122 14.67 -10.79 -16.49
C GLY A 122 13.81 -12.05 -16.27
N VAL A 123 13.19 -12.19 -15.11
CA VAL A 123 12.34 -13.35 -14.77
C VAL A 123 10.86 -12.98 -14.63
N LYS A 124 10.50 -11.70 -14.78
CA LYS A 124 9.11 -11.23 -14.61
C LYS A 124 8.11 -12.06 -15.42
N GLY A 125 8.42 -12.38 -16.67
CA GLY A 125 7.54 -13.17 -17.54
C GLY A 125 7.33 -14.62 -17.08
N GLN A 126 8.05 -15.08 -16.05
CA GLN A 126 7.87 -16.41 -15.46
C GLN A 126 6.92 -16.40 -14.26
N PHE A 127 6.46 -15.23 -13.83
CA PHE A 127 5.40 -15.07 -12.83
C PHE A 127 4.04 -15.10 -13.54
N ASP A 128 3.12 -15.91 -13.01
CA ASP A 128 1.78 -16.03 -13.56
C ASP A 128 1.07 -14.67 -13.58
N ASN A 129 0.43 -14.37 -14.72
CA ASN A 129 -0.34 -13.13 -14.90
C ASN A 129 0.44 -11.84 -14.63
N SER A 130 1.77 -11.83 -14.80
CA SER A 130 2.59 -10.64 -14.54
C SER A 130 2.28 -9.45 -15.46
N ASP A 131 1.62 -9.68 -16.58
CA ASP A 131 1.10 -8.65 -17.50
C ASP A 131 -0.30 -8.14 -17.10
N LYS A 132 -0.92 -8.74 -16.08
CA LYS A 132 -2.26 -8.43 -15.57
C LYS A 132 -2.26 -8.01 -14.09
N TRP A 133 -1.11 -7.79 -13.49
CA TRP A 133 -1.05 -7.25 -12.14
C TRP A 133 -1.88 -5.98 -12.00
N LEU A 134 -2.40 -5.71 -10.81
CA LEU A 134 -3.07 -4.46 -10.49
C LEU A 134 -2.07 -3.30 -10.63
N ASP A 135 -2.44 -2.26 -11.38
CA ASP A 135 -1.50 -1.24 -11.86
C ASP A 135 -0.73 -0.53 -10.75
N SER A 136 -1.43 -0.14 -9.67
CA SER A 136 -0.79 0.56 -8.54
C SER A 136 0.14 -0.35 -7.73
N LEU A 137 -0.20 -1.63 -7.56
CA LEU A 137 0.70 -2.62 -6.92
C LEU A 137 1.89 -2.94 -7.81
N ALA A 138 1.70 -3.08 -9.12
CA ALA A 138 2.80 -3.28 -10.04
C ALA A 138 3.78 -2.10 -10.03
N ALA A 139 3.25 -0.86 -9.96
CA ALA A 139 4.05 0.35 -9.93
C ALA A 139 4.88 0.49 -8.66
N SER A 140 4.38 0.06 -7.49
CA SER A 140 5.13 0.11 -6.22
C SER A 140 6.38 -0.78 -6.23
N GLY A 141 6.32 -1.92 -6.93
CA GLY A 141 7.44 -2.86 -7.06
C GLY A 141 8.45 -2.53 -8.15
N GLN A 142 8.30 -1.38 -8.83
CA GLN A 142 9.15 -0.97 -9.95
C GLN A 142 10.12 0.17 -9.58
N SER A 143 11.17 0.32 -10.40
CA SER A 143 11.99 1.54 -10.39
C SER A 143 11.14 2.78 -10.67
N ALA A 144 11.62 3.94 -10.28
CA ALA A 144 10.89 5.20 -10.45
C ALA A 144 10.51 5.52 -11.91
N ASP A 145 11.29 5.04 -12.87
CA ASP A 145 11.04 5.15 -14.31
C ASP A 145 10.17 4.00 -14.88
N GLY A 146 9.81 3.02 -14.04
CA GLY A 146 9.02 1.85 -14.42
C GLY A 146 9.76 0.81 -15.28
N SER A 147 11.06 1.00 -15.57
CA SER A 147 11.81 0.13 -16.49
C SER A 147 12.23 -1.20 -15.87
N LYS A 148 12.38 -1.26 -14.54
CA LYS A 148 12.81 -2.44 -13.80
C LYS A 148 11.78 -2.86 -12.77
N THR A 149 11.72 -4.17 -12.49
CA THR A 149 10.84 -4.77 -11.47
C THR A 149 11.69 -5.39 -10.37
N PHE A 150 11.44 -5.04 -9.11
CA PHE A 150 12.19 -5.49 -7.93
C PHE A 150 11.31 -6.21 -6.90
N ALA A 151 10.00 -6.01 -6.98
CA ALA A 151 9.07 -6.71 -6.10
C ALA A 151 7.87 -7.23 -6.88
N VAL A 152 7.25 -8.28 -6.35
CA VAL A 152 6.08 -8.94 -6.92
C VAL A 152 4.87 -8.55 -6.10
N PRO A 153 3.80 -8.02 -6.69
CA PRO A 153 2.55 -7.79 -6.00
C PRO A 153 2.03 -9.06 -5.31
N TYR A 154 1.59 -8.92 -4.06
CA TYR A 154 1.10 -10.05 -3.29
C TYR A 154 -0.41 -10.02 -3.12
N TYR A 155 -0.95 -9.03 -2.42
CA TYR A 155 -2.38 -8.80 -2.30
C TYR A 155 -2.69 -7.32 -2.17
N ALA A 156 -3.94 -6.95 -2.45
CA ALA A 156 -4.43 -5.58 -2.31
C ALA A 156 -5.54 -5.44 -1.27
N GLY A 157 -5.68 -4.21 -0.77
CA GLY A 157 -6.82 -3.75 0.02
C GLY A 157 -7.28 -2.39 -0.49
N ALA A 158 -8.54 -2.28 -0.89
CA ALA A 158 -9.15 -1.02 -1.30
C ALA A 158 -10.05 -0.48 -0.21
N ARG A 159 -10.01 0.85 0.00
CA ARG A 159 -10.94 1.49 0.94
C ARG A 159 -12.29 1.72 0.30
N VAL A 160 -13.34 1.37 1.06
CA VAL A 160 -14.76 1.46 0.67
C VAL A 160 -15.59 2.02 1.81
N LEU A 161 -16.80 2.43 1.54
CA LEU A 161 -17.79 2.72 2.58
C LEU A 161 -18.34 1.39 3.10
N ILE A 162 -18.09 1.08 4.35
CA ILE A 162 -18.64 -0.05 5.10
C ILE A 162 -19.76 0.49 5.98
N TYR A 163 -20.98 -0.01 5.85
CA TYR A 163 -22.11 0.56 6.58
C TYR A 163 -23.08 -0.49 7.12
N ARG A 164 -23.80 -0.11 8.17
CA ARG A 164 -24.88 -0.84 8.83
C ARG A 164 -26.19 -0.67 8.05
N LYS A 165 -26.44 -1.59 7.09
CA LYS A 165 -27.67 -1.56 6.27
C LYS A 165 -28.95 -1.60 7.09
N ASP A 166 -28.93 -2.23 8.26
CA ASP A 166 -30.06 -2.27 9.19
C ASP A 166 -30.38 -0.88 9.78
N LEU A 167 -29.35 -0.10 10.17
CA LEU A 167 -29.55 1.27 10.67
C LEU A 167 -30.00 2.22 9.55
N PHE A 168 -29.46 2.06 8.35
CA PHE A 168 -29.88 2.83 7.18
C PHE A 168 -31.35 2.52 6.82
N ALA A 169 -31.72 1.24 6.78
CA ALA A 169 -33.12 0.83 6.51
C ALA A 169 -34.08 1.33 7.58
N ALA A 170 -33.73 1.24 8.87
CA ALA A 170 -34.50 1.78 9.98
C ALA A 170 -34.73 3.29 9.89
N ALA A 171 -33.78 4.02 9.30
CA ALA A 171 -33.89 5.46 9.02
C ALA A 171 -34.59 5.79 7.70
N GLY A 172 -35.16 4.79 7.01
CA GLY A 172 -35.86 4.97 5.73
C GLY A 172 -34.93 5.16 4.53
N VAL A 173 -33.67 4.73 4.63
CA VAL A 173 -32.72 4.69 3.52
C VAL A 173 -32.64 3.25 2.99
N THR A 174 -33.47 2.95 2.01
CA THR A 174 -33.67 1.57 1.48
C THR A 174 -32.79 1.24 0.28
N ALA A 175 -32.19 2.25 -0.37
CA ALA A 175 -31.26 2.08 -1.47
C ALA A 175 -29.86 2.57 -1.05
N ALA A 176 -28.81 1.89 -1.55
CA ALA A 176 -27.44 2.34 -1.35
C ALA A 176 -27.22 3.69 -2.08
N PRO A 177 -26.56 4.68 -1.44
CA PRO A 177 -26.29 5.97 -2.06
C PRO A 177 -25.29 5.80 -3.23
N THR A 178 -25.57 6.47 -4.34
CA THR A 178 -24.75 6.46 -5.55
C THR A 178 -23.99 7.78 -5.78
N THR A 179 -24.39 8.84 -5.05
CA THR A 179 -23.77 10.16 -5.08
C THR A 179 -23.47 10.66 -3.66
N LEU A 180 -22.56 11.64 -3.54
CA LEU A 180 -22.27 12.29 -2.25
C LEU A 180 -23.51 12.97 -1.65
N ASP A 181 -24.36 13.56 -2.47
CA ASP A 181 -25.58 14.19 -2.00
C ASP A 181 -26.57 13.16 -1.43
N GLU A 182 -26.73 12.02 -2.09
CA GLU A 182 -27.53 10.91 -1.58
C GLU A 182 -26.95 10.34 -0.27
N LEU A 183 -25.62 10.21 -0.20
CA LEU A 183 -24.92 9.78 1.01
C LEU A 183 -25.19 10.75 2.16
N LYS A 184 -24.99 12.06 1.95
CA LYS A 184 -25.27 13.09 2.95
C LYS A 184 -26.72 13.05 3.44
N ALA A 185 -27.68 12.98 2.52
CA ALA A 185 -29.11 12.88 2.85
C ALA A 185 -29.43 11.61 3.65
N GLY A 186 -28.81 10.48 3.30
CA GLY A 186 -28.94 9.22 4.04
C GLY A 186 -28.34 9.31 5.44
N LEU A 187 -27.13 9.83 5.57
CA LEU A 187 -26.46 10.02 6.86
C LEU A 187 -27.23 10.97 7.79
N ALA A 188 -27.84 12.04 7.26
CA ALA A 188 -28.68 12.94 8.04
C ALA A 188 -29.90 12.23 8.64
N LYS A 189 -30.57 11.36 7.87
CA LYS A 189 -31.67 10.52 8.36
C LYS A 189 -31.20 9.53 9.43
N VAL A 190 -30.07 8.85 9.20
CA VAL A 190 -29.47 7.91 10.14
C VAL A 190 -29.10 8.62 11.44
N LYS A 191 -28.48 9.79 11.37
CA LYS A 191 -28.14 10.61 12.54
C LYS A 191 -29.39 11.01 13.34
N ALA A 192 -30.45 11.47 12.65
CA ALA A 192 -31.70 11.87 13.28
C ALA A 192 -32.40 10.68 13.97
N ALA A 193 -32.46 9.51 13.33
CA ALA A 193 -33.04 8.30 13.87
C ALA A 193 -32.31 7.77 15.12
N ASN A 194 -31.04 8.12 15.31
CA ASN A 194 -30.21 7.68 16.43
C ASN A 194 -29.80 8.84 17.37
N ALA A 195 -30.51 9.96 17.34
CA ALA A 195 -30.18 11.17 18.12
C ALA A 195 -30.17 10.96 19.63
N SER A 196 -30.88 9.92 20.13
CA SER A 196 -30.89 9.54 21.56
C SER A 196 -29.70 8.64 21.98
N VAL A 197 -28.89 8.16 21.04
CA VAL A 197 -27.74 7.28 21.35
C VAL A 197 -26.51 8.14 21.63
N PRO A 198 -25.99 8.14 22.85
CA PRO A 198 -24.81 8.94 23.20
C PRO A 198 -23.60 8.54 22.37
N GLY A 199 -22.88 9.51 21.82
CA GLY A 199 -21.68 9.26 21.02
C GLY A 199 -21.92 8.55 19.70
N PHE A 200 -23.15 8.58 19.16
CA PHE A 200 -23.45 7.97 17.87
C PHE A 200 -22.81 8.75 16.72
N SER A 201 -22.21 8.00 15.80
CA SER A 201 -21.64 8.52 14.55
C SER A 201 -22.36 7.91 13.36
N ALA A 202 -23.03 8.74 12.56
CA ALA A 202 -23.66 8.26 11.33
C ALA A 202 -22.60 7.87 10.27
N LEU A 203 -21.50 8.61 10.24
CA LEU A 203 -20.28 8.27 9.50
C LEU A 203 -19.08 8.61 10.40
N TYR A 204 -18.28 7.62 10.75
CA TYR A 204 -17.07 7.85 11.53
C TYR A 204 -15.89 8.13 10.60
N ILE A 205 -15.38 9.36 10.67
CA ILE A 205 -14.18 9.81 9.95
C ILE A 205 -13.23 10.42 10.98
N PRO A 206 -12.18 9.69 11.40
CA PRO A 206 -11.18 10.26 12.30
C PRO A 206 -10.34 11.32 11.58
N GLY A 207 -9.99 12.40 12.29
CA GLY A 207 -9.35 13.58 11.71
C GLY A 207 -7.98 13.32 11.07
N GLN A 208 -7.25 12.31 11.54
CA GLN A 208 -5.95 11.94 10.99
C GLN A 208 -6.01 10.77 9.99
N ASN A 209 -7.20 10.34 9.55
CA ASN A 209 -7.30 9.39 8.44
C ASN A 209 -6.96 10.08 7.10
N TRP A 210 -5.67 10.25 6.87
CA TRP A 210 -5.15 10.94 5.69
C TRP A 210 -5.45 10.22 4.38
N TYR A 211 -5.59 8.89 4.40
CA TYR A 211 -5.99 8.12 3.22
C TYR A 211 -7.38 8.53 2.71
N THR A 212 -8.34 8.62 3.64
CA THR A 212 -9.71 9.03 3.32
C THR A 212 -9.76 10.50 2.90
N ALA A 213 -9.12 11.39 3.65
CA ALA A 213 -9.08 12.80 3.31
C ALA A 213 -8.47 13.04 1.92
N THR A 214 -7.32 12.43 1.64
CA THR A 214 -6.65 12.53 0.33
C THR A 214 -7.51 11.94 -0.80
N ALA A 215 -8.29 10.88 -0.54
CA ALA A 215 -9.21 10.31 -1.52
C ALA A 215 -10.27 11.32 -1.98
N PHE A 216 -10.83 12.10 -1.06
CA PHE A 216 -11.77 13.19 -1.40
C PHE A 216 -11.07 14.30 -2.21
N GLY A 217 -9.86 14.69 -1.84
CA GLY A 217 -9.04 15.61 -2.63
C GLY A 217 -8.79 15.10 -4.06
N ALA A 218 -8.42 13.82 -4.18
CA ALA A 218 -8.23 13.16 -5.47
C ALA A 218 -9.52 13.09 -6.31
N GLY A 219 -10.69 13.00 -5.68
CA GLY A 219 -11.98 13.00 -6.36
C GLY A 219 -12.25 14.28 -7.14
N GLY A 220 -11.78 15.43 -6.65
CA GLY A 220 -11.85 16.72 -7.35
C GLY A 220 -10.68 16.95 -8.32
N PHE A 221 -9.48 16.60 -7.90
CA PHE A 221 -8.23 16.90 -8.60
C PHE A 221 -7.91 15.89 -9.72
N GLY A 222 -8.13 14.60 -9.46
CA GLY A 222 -7.72 13.47 -10.31
C GLY A 222 -6.75 12.52 -9.59
N VAL A 223 -6.60 11.32 -10.12
CA VAL A 223 -5.86 10.22 -9.44
C VAL A 223 -4.35 10.24 -9.68
N LYS A 224 -3.88 11.01 -10.63
CA LYS A 224 -2.44 11.12 -10.91
C LYS A 224 -1.84 12.29 -10.16
N ASN A 225 -0.66 12.07 -9.58
CA ASN A 225 0.08 13.13 -8.89
C ASN A 225 -0.71 13.79 -7.74
N VAL A 226 -1.42 13.00 -6.96
CA VAL A 226 -2.42 13.48 -5.98
C VAL A 226 -1.80 14.32 -4.86
N ILE A 227 -0.59 13.98 -4.42
CA ILE A 227 0.12 14.67 -3.35
C ILE A 227 1.23 15.54 -3.91
N ALA A 228 1.97 15.01 -4.89
CA ALA A 228 3.04 15.74 -5.56
C ALA A 228 3.18 15.24 -7.00
N LYS A 229 3.53 16.15 -7.89
CA LYS A 229 3.82 15.89 -9.30
C LYS A 229 5.33 15.88 -9.52
N LYS A 230 5.85 14.83 -10.16
CA LYS A 230 7.24 14.81 -10.62
C LYS A 230 7.33 15.51 -11.98
N ASP A 231 8.27 16.46 -12.10
CA ASP A 231 8.59 17.18 -13.35
C ASP A 231 10.12 17.19 -13.51
N GLY A 232 10.61 16.38 -14.44
CA GLY A 232 12.03 16.04 -14.53
C GLY A 232 12.50 15.35 -13.26
N ASP A 233 13.53 15.89 -12.62
CA ASP A 233 14.10 15.34 -11.36
C ASP A 233 13.49 15.95 -10.09
N LYS A 234 12.51 16.86 -10.22
CA LYS A 234 11.92 17.57 -9.09
C LYS A 234 10.46 17.24 -8.88
N PHE A 235 10.06 17.21 -7.62
CA PHE A 235 8.67 17.17 -7.21
C PHE A 235 8.13 18.57 -6.93
N THR A 236 6.89 18.82 -7.33
CA THR A 236 6.09 19.99 -7.00
C THR A 236 4.79 19.56 -6.34
N GLY A 237 4.36 20.25 -5.31
CA GLY A 237 3.17 19.88 -4.55
C GLY A 237 1.87 20.20 -5.26
N THR A 238 0.83 19.42 -4.96
CA THR A 238 -0.50 19.55 -5.55
C THR A 238 -1.62 19.68 -4.51
N LEU A 239 -1.29 19.60 -3.21
CA LEU A 239 -2.26 19.63 -2.12
C LEU A 239 -3.02 20.96 -1.99
N THR A 240 -2.48 22.04 -2.55
CA THR A 240 -3.10 23.37 -2.54
C THR A 240 -3.81 23.72 -3.86
N ASP A 241 -3.93 22.77 -4.78
CA ASP A 241 -4.74 22.98 -5.98
C ASP A 241 -6.21 23.23 -5.59
N PRO A 242 -6.90 24.23 -6.20
CA PRO A 242 -8.27 24.55 -5.86
C PRO A 242 -9.23 23.34 -5.93
N LYS A 243 -9.06 22.45 -6.91
CA LYS A 243 -9.90 21.25 -7.04
C LYS A 243 -9.64 20.22 -5.95
N PHE A 244 -8.38 20.11 -5.48
CA PHE A 244 -8.05 19.29 -4.34
C PHE A 244 -8.70 19.86 -3.06
N LEU A 245 -8.60 21.17 -2.85
CA LEU A 245 -9.19 21.86 -1.70
C LEU A 245 -10.73 21.74 -1.67
N ASP A 246 -11.41 21.74 -2.82
CA ASP A 246 -12.86 21.50 -2.88
C ASP A 246 -13.23 20.10 -2.36
N GLY A 247 -12.42 19.09 -2.70
CA GLY A 247 -12.58 17.74 -2.16
C GLY A 247 -12.34 17.68 -0.66
N ILE A 248 -11.33 18.39 -0.16
CA ILE A 248 -11.05 18.47 1.28
C ILE A 248 -12.17 19.19 2.03
N LYS A 249 -12.75 20.22 1.44
CA LYS A 249 -13.95 20.87 2.03
C LYS A 249 -15.08 19.86 2.21
N THR A 250 -15.34 19.03 1.20
CA THR A 250 -16.36 17.99 1.26
C THR A 250 -16.10 16.97 2.38
N TRP A 251 -14.84 16.49 2.49
CA TRP A 251 -14.41 15.60 3.57
C TRP A 251 -14.63 16.24 4.95
N ASN A 252 -14.21 17.50 5.12
CA ASN A 252 -14.30 18.21 6.39
C ASN A 252 -15.77 18.48 6.78
N ASP A 253 -16.64 18.79 5.82
CA ASP A 253 -18.06 18.96 6.05
C ASP A 253 -18.70 17.63 6.55
N LEU A 254 -18.38 16.49 5.91
CA LEU A 254 -18.84 15.17 6.35
C LEU A 254 -18.33 14.83 7.76
N GLN A 255 -17.05 15.10 8.03
CA GLN A 255 -16.44 14.86 9.33
C GLN A 255 -17.15 15.67 10.42
N LYS A 256 -17.31 16.97 10.24
CA LYS A 256 -17.95 17.86 11.21
C LYS A 256 -19.42 17.53 11.44
N GLU A 257 -20.13 17.16 10.39
CA GLU A 257 -21.57 16.94 10.49
C GLU A 257 -21.92 15.55 11.05
N PHE A 258 -21.19 14.49 10.69
CA PHE A 258 -21.60 13.12 10.94
C PHE A 258 -20.68 12.30 11.82
N SER A 259 -19.45 12.78 12.10
CA SER A 259 -18.45 12.03 12.83
C SER A 259 -18.31 12.51 14.28
N VAL A 260 -18.12 11.55 15.18
CA VAL A 260 -17.61 11.79 16.54
C VAL A 260 -16.14 11.43 16.65
N GLY A 261 -15.48 11.13 15.53
CA GLY A 261 -14.04 10.84 15.48
C GLY A 261 -13.22 12.03 15.97
N GLY A 262 -12.21 11.74 16.79
CA GLY A 262 -11.30 12.75 17.31
C GLY A 262 -10.45 13.38 16.20
N THR A 263 -10.05 14.63 16.40
CA THR A 263 -9.17 15.36 15.46
C THR A 263 -7.73 14.85 15.44
N THR A 264 -7.33 14.10 16.47
CA THR A 264 -5.99 13.51 16.65
C THR A 264 -5.97 11.99 16.57
N THR A 265 -7.05 11.37 16.10
CA THR A 265 -7.16 9.91 15.91
C THR A 265 -7.08 9.56 14.43
N ASP A 266 -6.53 8.37 14.13
CA ASP A 266 -6.50 7.79 12.78
C ASP A 266 -7.49 6.62 12.65
N GLU A 267 -7.38 5.83 11.57
CA GLU A 267 -8.31 4.73 11.28
C GLU A 267 -8.06 3.45 12.09
N ALA A 268 -6.99 3.38 12.89
CA ALA A 268 -6.49 2.12 13.47
C ALA A 268 -7.48 1.36 14.34
N THR A 269 -8.56 1.99 14.81
CA THR A 269 -9.54 1.37 15.73
C THR A 269 -10.98 1.51 15.26
N GLN A 270 -11.21 1.98 14.03
CA GLN A 270 -12.58 2.29 13.56
C GLN A 270 -13.47 1.05 13.42
N ASP A 271 -12.90 -0.09 13.05
CA ASP A 271 -13.56 -1.39 12.99
C ASP A 271 -14.04 -1.86 14.37
N ALA A 272 -13.16 -1.80 15.37
CA ALA A 272 -13.49 -2.14 16.75
C ALA A 272 -14.54 -1.19 17.37
N LEU A 273 -14.53 0.10 16.97
CA LEU A 273 -15.55 1.05 17.40
C LEU A 273 -16.89 0.77 16.71
N MET A 274 -16.90 0.39 15.42
CA MET A 274 -18.10 -0.01 14.70
C MET A 274 -18.73 -1.27 15.30
N ALA A 275 -17.91 -2.24 15.71
CA ALA A 275 -18.36 -3.46 16.37
C ALA A 275 -19.11 -3.18 17.70
N LYS A 276 -18.81 -2.08 18.40
CA LYS A 276 -19.52 -1.65 19.63
C LYS A 276 -20.93 -1.10 19.37
N GLY A 277 -21.33 -0.90 18.11
CA GLY A 277 -22.69 -0.58 17.72
C GLY A 277 -23.05 0.91 17.58
N ASN A 278 -22.18 1.83 18.01
CA ASN A 278 -22.45 3.28 17.99
C ASN A 278 -22.07 3.95 16.67
N ILE A 279 -21.60 3.20 15.69
CA ILE A 279 -21.17 3.72 14.39
C ILE A 279 -21.97 3.06 13.30
N ALA A 280 -22.60 3.87 12.44
CA ALA A 280 -23.40 3.38 11.33
C ALA A 280 -22.59 3.17 10.04
N ALA A 281 -21.51 3.94 9.83
CA ALA A 281 -20.65 3.78 8.66
C ALA A 281 -19.21 4.20 8.96
N ILE A 282 -18.26 3.55 8.27
CA ILE A 282 -16.82 3.90 8.22
C ILE A 282 -16.35 3.90 6.78
N ILE A 283 -15.26 4.63 6.48
CA ILE A 283 -14.52 4.47 5.23
C ILE A 283 -13.23 3.72 5.58
N GLY A 284 -13.16 2.46 5.21
CA GLY A 284 -12.11 1.56 5.62
C GLY A 284 -11.73 0.54 4.56
N ALA A 285 -10.63 -0.15 4.80
CA ALA A 285 -10.19 -1.23 3.92
C ALA A 285 -11.18 -2.41 3.96
N GLY A 286 -11.35 -3.08 2.85
CA GLY A 286 -12.33 -4.16 2.74
C GLY A 286 -12.18 -5.29 3.77
N TRP A 287 -10.96 -5.53 4.27
CA TRP A 287 -10.73 -6.54 5.32
C TRP A 287 -11.36 -6.15 6.69
N GLU A 288 -11.62 -4.86 6.93
CA GLU A 288 -12.26 -4.39 8.17
C GLU A 288 -13.69 -4.94 8.35
N VAL A 289 -14.36 -5.32 7.27
CA VAL A 289 -15.64 -6.06 7.37
C VAL A 289 -15.47 -7.32 8.21
N GLY A 290 -14.40 -8.08 7.96
CA GLY A 290 -14.08 -9.28 8.74
C GLY A 290 -13.72 -8.96 10.20
N SER A 291 -12.98 -7.88 10.43
CA SER A 291 -12.61 -7.43 11.79
C SER A 291 -13.83 -7.01 12.61
N VAL A 292 -14.78 -6.29 12.01
CA VAL A 292 -16.02 -5.88 12.71
C VAL A 292 -16.83 -7.08 13.21
N VAL A 293 -16.83 -8.20 12.49
CA VAL A 293 -17.60 -9.40 12.81
C VAL A 293 -16.78 -10.52 13.43
N ASP A 294 -15.52 -10.28 13.75
CA ASP A 294 -14.63 -11.28 14.31
C ASP A 294 -15.17 -11.81 15.65
N PRO A 295 -15.24 -13.14 15.86
CA PRO A 295 -15.83 -13.70 17.07
C PRO A 295 -15.03 -13.47 18.35
N LYS A 296 -13.78 -13.01 18.25
CA LYS A 296 -12.91 -12.74 19.40
C LYS A 296 -12.80 -11.26 19.74
N THR A 297 -12.81 -10.40 18.71
CA THR A 297 -12.49 -8.97 18.85
C THR A 297 -13.59 -8.05 18.37
N GLY A 298 -14.55 -8.57 17.59
CA GLY A 298 -15.66 -7.86 16.98
C GLY A 298 -17.03 -8.30 17.52
N ASP A 299 -18.07 -8.13 16.70
CA ASP A 299 -19.44 -8.56 16.99
C ASP A 299 -20.01 -9.42 15.84
N PRO A 300 -20.01 -10.77 15.98
CA PRO A 300 -20.55 -11.69 14.97
C PRO A 300 -22.00 -11.44 14.60
N SER A 301 -22.80 -10.82 15.49
CA SER A 301 -24.22 -10.53 15.23
C SER A 301 -24.41 -9.47 14.15
N LEU A 302 -23.34 -8.80 13.70
CA LEU A 302 -23.34 -7.80 12.65
C LEU A 302 -23.10 -8.39 11.26
N ALA A 303 -22.76 -9.67 11.12
CA ALA A 303 -22.39 -10.29 9.86
C ALA A 303 -23.42 -10.03 8.73
N ASP A 304 -24.71 -10.25 9.02
CA ASP A 304 -25.79 -10.01 8.06
C ASP A 304 -26.26 -8.56 7.99
N LYS A 305 -25.69 -7.66 8.80
CA LYS A 305 -26.08 -6.26 8.90
C LYS A 305 -25.15 -5.30 8.19
N LEU A 306 -23.96 -5.78 7.79
CA LEU A 306 -22.99 -4.97 7.05
C LEU A 306 -23.24 -5.05 5.55
N ALA A 307 -22.88 -3.97 4.86
CA ALA A 307 -22.75 -3.91 3.42
C ALA A 307 -21.61 -2.97 3.05
N THR A 308 -21.08 -3.14 1.85
CA THR A 308 -20.05 -2.26 1.30
C THR A 308 -20.48 -1.65 -0.02
N ILE A 309 -20.10 -0.40 -0.23
CA ILE A 309 -20.18 0.27 -1.53
C ILE A 309 -18.90 1.05 -1.78
N ALA A 310 -18.56 1.31 -3.03
CA ALA A 310 -17.56 2.31 -3.34
C ALA A 310 -17.97 3.65 -2.69
N VAL A 311 -17.02 4.41 -2.16
CA VAL A 311 -17.32 5.73 -1.59
C VAL A 311 -17.92 6.58 -2.70
N PRO A 312 -19.18 7.06 -2.57
CA PRO A 312 -19.81 7.81 -3.63
C PRO A 312 -19.03 9.06 -4.01
N GLY A 313 -19.03 9.41 -5.28
CA GLY A 313 -18.51 10.69 -5.78
C GLY A 313 -19.61 11.70 -6.03
N THR A 314 -19.27 12.81 -6.67
CA THR A 314 -20.22 13.89 -6.98
C THR A 314 -21.27 13.49 -8.04
N ALA A 315 -20.95 12.51 -8.89
CA ALA A 315 -21.85 11.99 -9.92
C ALA A 315 -22.02 10.48 -9.79
N ALA A 316 -23.19 9.98 -10.10
CA ALA A 316 -23.46 8.54 -10.14
C ALA A 316 -22.54 7.85 -11.14
N GLY A 317 -21.99 6.69 -10.76
CA GLY A 317 -21.03 5.95 -11.57
C GLY A 317 -19.59 6.51 -11.57
N SER A 318 -19.33 7.60 -10.83
CA SER A 318 -18.01 8.18 -10.67
C SER A 318 -17.65 8.21 -9.17
N PRO A 319 -17.25 7.08 -8.58
CA PRO A 319 -16.91 7.02 -7.16
C PRO A 319 -15.69 7.85 -6.81
N THR A 320 -15.60 8.26 -5.57
CA THR A 320 -14.37 8.82 -4.99
C THR A 320 -13.24 7.81 -5.17
N PRO A 321 -12.07 8.21 -5.70
CA PRO A 321 -10.97 7.30 -5.95
C PRO A 321 -10.49 6.60 -4.67
N ALA A 322 -10.30 5.28 -4.74
CA ALA A 322 -9.85 4.52 -3.59
C ALA A 322 -8.31 4.55 -3.48
N PHE A 323 -7.79 4.64 -2.25
CA PHE A 323 -6.40 4.27 -2.02
C PHE A 323 -6.26 2.75 -2.10
N LEU A 324 -5.37 2.28 -2.97
CA LEU A 324 -5.06 0.87 -3.09
C LEU A 324 -3.78 0.57 -2.30
N GLY A 325 -3.97 0.14 -1.07
CA GLY A 325 -2.90 -0.41 -0.25
C GLY A 325 -2.65 -1.88 -0.57
N GLY A 326 -1.69 -2.47 0.11
CA GLY A 326 -1.38 -3.89 -0.01
C GLY A 326 0.08 -4.19 0.29
N SER A 327 0.48 -5.40 0.00
CA SER A 327 1.84 -5.87 0.21
C SER A 327 2.49 -6.32 -1.09
N ASP A 328 3.79 -6.12 -1.15
CA ASP A 328 4.68 -6.67 -2.15
C ASP A 328 5.60 -7.72 -1.52
N LEU A 329 6.14 -8.60 -2.34
CA LEU A 329 7.17 -9.58 -1.98
C LEU A 329 8.47 -9.27 -2.73
N ALA A 330 9.59 -9.27 -2.02
CA ALA A 330 10.89 -8.97 -2.60
C ALA A 330 11.95 -9.98 -2.15
N VAL A 331 13.04 -10.04 -2.90
CA VAL A 331 14.23 -10.82 -2.57
C VAL A 331 15.35 -9.85 -2.22
N PRO A 332 15.90 -9.87 -1.00
CA PRO A 332 17.04 -9.04 -0.63
C PRO A 332 18.25 -9.27 -1.52
N ALA A 333 18.96 -8.21 -1.89
CA ALA A 333 20.17 -8.30 -2.72
C ALA A 333 21.28 -9.13 -2.06
N LYS A 334 21.30 -9.17 -0.72
CA LYS A 334 22.25 -9.94 0.10
C LYS A 334 21.72 -11.30 0.53
N ALA A 335 20.57 -11.76 0.02
CA ALA A 335 20.01 -13.06 0.35
C ALA A 335 21.00 -14.18 0.00
N ALA A 336 21.17 -15.11 0.93
CA ALA A 336 22.07 -16.26 0.74
C ALA A 336 21.56 -17.20 -0.36
N ASN A 337 20.24 -17.35 -0.44
CA ASN A 337 19.56 -18.23 -1.41
C ASN A 337 18.64 -17.42 -2.34
N ALA A 338 19.11 -16.31 -2.91
CA ALA A 338 18.30 -15.37 -3.70
C ALA A 338 17.49 -16.06 -4.81
N GLY A 339 18.07 -17.05 -5.52
CA GLY A 339 17.36 -17.80 -6.57
C GLY A 339 16.22 -18.67 -6.04
N LEU A 340 16.39 -19.25 -4.85
CA LEU A 340 15.32 -20.00 -4.17
C LEU A 340 14.28 -19.06 -3.59
N GLY A 341 14.70 -17.88 -3.07
CA GLY A 341 13.79 -16.82 -2.65
C GLY A 341 12.88 -16.38 -3.79
N ALA A 342 13.44 -16.12 -4.98
CA ALA A 342 12.67 -15.75 -6.17
C ALA A 342 11.72 -16.88 -6.63
N THR A 343 12.13 -18.14 -6.51
CA THR A 343 11.25 -19.30 -6.77
C THR A 343 10.10 -19.38 -5.75
N PHE A 344 10.37 -19.07 -4.48
CA PHE A 344 9.29 -18.97 -3.49
C PHE A 344 8.27 -17.89 -3.87
N LEU A 345 8.72 -16.70 -4.25
CA LEU A 345 7.83 -15.64 -4.73
C LEU A 345 6.96 -16.13 -5.88
N GLN A 346 7.58 -16.79 -6.88
CA GLN A 346 6.86 -17.34 -8.05
C GLN A 346 5.78 -18.34 -7.63
N ILE A 347 6.09 -19.26 -6.73
CA ILE A 347 5.15 -20.28 -6.24
C ILE A 347 4.03 -19.63 -5.41
N TYR A 348 4.39 -18.73 -4.50
CA TYR A 348 3.42 -18.12 -3.58
C TYR A 348 2.45 -17.17 -4.27
N THR A 349 2.86 -16.58 -5.41
CA THR A 349 2.01 -15.68 -6.20
C THR A 349 1.49 -16.31 -7.50
N ASN A 350 1.61 -17.63 -7.68
CA ASN A 350 1.08 -18.30 -8.86
C ASN A 350 -0.47 -18.27 -8.89
N THR A 351 -1.04 -18.56 -10.04
CA THR A 351 -2.49 -18.54 -10.25
C THR A 351 -3.26 -19.40 -9.24
N LYS A 352 -2.71 -20.58 -8.88
CA LYS A 352 -3.35 -21.48 -7.92
C LYS A 352 -3.44 -20.84 -6.54
N GLN A 353 -2.33 -20.30 -6.02
CA GLN A 353 -2.27 -19.68 -4.70
C GLN A 353 -3.08 -18.38 -4.67
N GLN A 354 -3.02 -17.58 -5.73
CA GLN A 354 -3.79 -16.34 -5.84
C GLN A 354 -5.30 -16.58 -5.97
N THR A 355 -5.73 -17.69 -6.59
CA THR A 355 -7.15 -18.08 -6.62
C THR A 355 -7.65 -18.46 -5.23
N GLU A 356 -6.85 -19.20 -4.46
CA GLU A 356 -7.19 -19.52 -3.07
C GLU A 356 -7.17 -18.25 -2.18
N LEU A 357 -6.19 -17.38 -2.37
CA LEU A 357 -6.09 -16.09 -1.67
C LEU A 357 -7.31 -15.18 -1.93
N ALA A 358 -7.88 -15.24 -3.14
CA ALA A 358 -9.08 -14.47 -3.49
C ALA A 358 -10.30 -14.77 -2.61
N LYS A 359 -10.29 -15.85 -1.84
CA LYS A 359 -11.32 -16.12 -0.82
C LYS A 359 -11.18 -15.24 0.43
N PHE A 360 -10.06 -14.54 0.59
CA PHE A 360 -9.71 -13.79 1.81
C PHE A 360 -9.35 -12.34 1.52
N ALA A 361 -8.53 -12.08 0.50
CA ALA A 361 -8.02 -10.77 0.13
C ALA A 361 -8.13 -10.53 -1.38
N ILE A 362 -8.04 -9.28 -1.82
CA ILE A 362 -8.00 -8.93 -3.25
C ILE A 362 -6.69 -9.47 -3.81
N PRO A 363 -6.74 -10.36 -4.84
CA PRO A 363 -5.55 -10.94 -5.44
C PRO A 363 -4.71 -9.89 -6.18
N ASN A 364 -3.47 -10.24 -6.47
CA ASN A 364 -2.50 -9.32 -7.09
C ASN A 364 -2.81 -8.96 -8.55
N ASN A 365 -3.74 -9.62 -9.20
CA ASN A 365 -3.97 -9.44 -10.63
C ASN A 365 -5.46 -9.32 -11.00
N LYS A 366 -5.72 -8.59 -12.10
CA LYS A 366 -7.06 -8.25 -12.61
C LYS A 366 -7.89 -9.48 -12.96
N THR A 367 -7.27 -10.57 -13.39
CA THR A 367 -8.00 -11.79 -13.86
C THR A 367 -8.70 -12.52 -12.73
N LEU A 368 -8.26 -12.35 -11.49
CA LEU A 368 -8.77 -13.05 -10.31
C LEU A 368 -9.66 -12.18 -9.41
N VAL A 369 -9.80 -10.88 -9.69
CA VAL A 369 -10.68 -9.99 -8.88
C VAL A 369 -12.14 -10.46 -8.94
N ALA A 370 -12.59 -11.02 -10.07
CA ALA A 370 -13.92 -11.60 -10.17
C ALA A 370 -14.13 -12.78 -9.20
N ALA A 371 -13.10 -13.61 -8.98
CA ALA A 371 -13.14 -14.69 -8.00
C ALA A 371 -13.27 -14.17 -6.56
N TYR A 372 -12.52 -13.10 -6.22
CA TYR A 372 -12.67 -12.39 -4.94
C TYR A 372 -14.10 -11.88 -4.75
N LYS A 373 -14.65 -11.18 -5.74
CA LYS A 373 -16.03 -10.65 -5.68
C LYS A 373 -17.09 -11.73 -5.51
N ALA A 374 -16.87 -12.90 -6.10
CA ALA A 374 -17.76 -14.05 -5.96
C ALA A 374 -17.62 -14.71 -4.58
N ALA A 375 -16.40 -14.78 -4.03
CA ALA A 375 -16.13 -15.39 -2.72
C ALA A 375 -16.54 -14.47 -1.56
N LYS A 376 -16.56 -13.13 -1.78
CA LYS A 376 -16.84 -12.09 -0.80
C LYS A 376 -17.90 -11.13 -1.30
N PRO A 377 -19.15 -11.60 -1.52
CA PRO A 377 -20.23 -10.75 -2.04
C PRO A 377 -20.53 -9.54 -1.13
N GLU A 378 -20.37 -9.70 0.19
CA GLU A 378 -20.49 -8.64 1.18
C GLU A 378 -19.43 -7.53 1.03
N ASN A 379 -18.32 -7.85 0.37
CA ASN A 379 -17.18 -6.95 0.16
C ASN A 379 -16.84 -6.76 -1.33
N LYS A 380 -17.80 -7.03 -2.22
CA LYS A 380 -17.64 -6.89 -3.68
C LYS A 380 -17.15 -5.48 -4.07
N ALA A 381 -17.59 -4.45 -3.34
CA ALA A 381 -17.22 -3.06 -3.60
C ALA A 381 -15.69 -2.82 -3.50
N ALA A 382 -14.99 -3.55 -2.64
CA ALA A 382 -13.52 -3.44 -2.57
C ALA A 382 -12.84 -3.99 -3.83
N GLY A 383 -13.36 -5.07 -4.40
CA GLY A 383 -12.91 -5.57 -5.69
C GLY A 383 -13.19 -4.60 -6.84
N ASP A 384 -14.41 -4.04 -6.89
CA ASP A 384 -14.77 -3.03 -7.89
C ASP A 384 -13.89 -1.77 -7.75
N ALA A 385 -13.59 -1.33 -6.53
CA ALA A 385 -12.70 -0.20 -6.27
C ALA A 385 -11.26 -0.47 -6.70
N ALA A 386 -10.75 -1.69 -6.51
CA ALA A 386 -9.40 -2.07 -6.92
C ALA A 386 -9.22 -2.12 -8.45
N GLU A 387 -10.29 -2.44 -9.19
CA GLU A 387 -10.30 -2.39 -10.66
C GLU A 387 -10.61 -1.00 -11.21
N GLY A 388 -11.16 -0.12 -10.38
CA GLY A 388 -11.65 1.21 -10.74
C GLY A 388 -10.60 2.31 -10.63
N SER A 389 -11.07 3.50 -10.25
CA SER A 389 -10.23 4.67 -10.04
C SER A 389 -9.49 4.58 -8.70
N THR A 390 -8.19 4.41 -8.75
CA THR A 390 -7.32 4.32 -7.57
C THR A 390 -6.26 5.40 -7.59
N TRP A 391 -5.87 5.88 -6.42
CA TRP A 391 -4.75 6.77 -6.25
C TRP A 391 -3.66 6.14 -5.37
N PHE A 392 -2.44 6.65 -5.47
CA PHE A 392 -1.30 6.17 -4.72
C PHE A 392 -0.39 7.33 -4.30
N ILE A 393 0.50 7.09 -3.35
CA ILE A 393 1.52 8.04 -2.90
C ILE A 393 2.52 8.35 -4.02
N PRO A 394 3.29 9.45 -3.92
CA PRO A 394 4.41 9.68 -4.83
C PRO A 394 5.38 8.49 -4.84
N ASN A 395 5.66 7.94 -6.01
CA ASN A 395 6.66 6.88 -6.15
C ASN A 395 8.06 7.50 -6.03
N SER A 396 8.54 7.63 -4.80
CA SER A 396 9.82 8.23 -4.46
C SER A 396 10.48 7.44 -3.33
N PRO A 397 11.79 7.17 -3.41
CA PRO A 397 12.55 6.57 -2.34
C PRO A 397 12.62 7.44 -1.08
N LEU A 398 12.39 8.74 -1.25
CA LEU A 398 12.45 9.73 -0.17
C LEU A 398 11.10 9.87 0.56
N TRP A 399 10.01 9.26 0.02
CA TRP A 399 8.74 9.18 0.76
C TRP A 399 8.92 8.42 2.07
N SER A 400 8.50 8.99 3.17
CA SER A 400 8.77 8.48 4.50
C SER A 400 7.58 8.61 5.46
N GLY A 401 7.70 8.05 6.65
CA GLY A 401 6.73 8.26 7.73
C GLY A 401 6.62 9.71 8.20
N ALA A 402 7.62 10.57 7.91
CA ALA A 402 7.55 12.00 8.18
C ALA A 402 6.50 12.67 7.26
N ASP A 403 6.44 12.27 5.99
CA ASP A 403 5.47 12.77 5.02
C ASP A 403 4.03 12.36 5.39
N GLU A 404 3.85 11.11 5.81
CA GLU A 404 2.57 10.63 6.34
C GLU A 404 2.17 11.41 7.61
N THR A 405 3.12 11.68 8.48
CA THR A 405 2.90 12.47 9.71
C THR A 405 2.52 13.91 9.37
N ALA A 406 3.14 14.52 8.36
CA ALA A 406 2.79 15.86 7.89
C ALA A 406 1.33 15.90 7.39
N LEU A 407 0.88 14.90 6.64
CA LEU A 407 -0.51 14.77 6.20
C LEU A 407 -1.47 14.55 7.38
N LYS A 408 -1.16 13.62 8.29
CA LYS A 408 -1.96 13.38 9.51
C LYS A 408 -2.15 14.66 10.31
N ASN A 409 -1.09 15.41 10.53
CA ASN A 409 -1.13 16.68 11.28
C ASN A 409 -1.96 17.74 10.58
N ALA A 410 -1.81 17.88 9.25
CA ALA A 410 -2.58 18.86 8.47
C ALA A 410 -4.08 18.52 8.51
N PHE A 411 -4.47 17.27 8.25
CA PHE A 411 -5.87 16.88 8.29
C PHE A 411 -6.47 16.94 9.69
N GLY A 412 -5.71 16.58 10.74
CA GLY A 412 -6.12 16.74 12.13
C GLY A 412 -6.36 18.23 12.48
N ALA A 413 -5.50 19.15 12.03
CA ALA A 413 -5.67 20.58 12.22
C ALA A 413 -6.90 21.12 11.47
N ILE A 414 -7.16 20.66 10.23
CA ILE A 414 -8.35 21.03 9.44
C ILE A 414 -9.62 20.54 10.15
N ALA A 415 -9.64 19.32 10.64
CA ALA A 415 -10.75 18.76 11.41
C ALA A 415 -11.01 19.57 12.70
N ALA A 416 -9.96 20.12 13.32
CA ALA A 416 -10.03 21.02 14.48
C ALA A 416 -10.48 22.45 14.12
N GLY A 417 -10.71 22.77 12.85
CA GLY A 417 -11.17 24.08 12.39
C GLY A 417 -10.09 24.97 11.78
N GLY A 418 -8.88 24.43 11.55
CA GLY A 418 -7.80 25.12 10.85
C GLY A 418 -8.14 25.43 9.40
N ASP A 419 -7.49 26.44 8.82
CA ASP A 419 -7.62 26.79 7.40
C ASP A 419 -7.00 25.70 6.52
N ALA A 420 -7.80 25.09 5.64
CA ALA A 420 -7.39 23.96 4.83
C ALA A 420 -6.21 24.30 3.90
N ALA A 421 -6.23 25.47 3.26
CA ALA A 421 -5.16 25.85 2.34
C ALA A 421 -3.84 26.10 3.09
N ALA A 422 -3.90 26.73 4.27
CA ALA A 422 -2.72 27.00 5.08
C ALA A 422 -2.13 25.70 5.66
N GLU A 423 -2.95 24.79 6.19
CA GLU A 423 -2.46 23.54 6.78
C GLU A 423 -1.90 22.58 5.72
N LEU A 424 -2.57 22.47 4.58
CA LEU A 424 -2.07 21.67 3.47
C LEU A 424 -0.83 22.28 2.81
N LYS A 425 -0.69 23.61 2.80
CA LYS A 425 0.54 24.26 2.35
C LYS A 425 1.74 23.87 3.22
N LYS A 426 1.58 23.84 4.56
CA LYS A 426 2.63 23.41 5.48
C LYS A 426 3.04 21.93 5.22
N ALA A 427 2.06 21.05 5.10
CA ALA A 427 2.33 19.65 4.79
C ALA A 427 3.02 19.50 3.43
N GLN A 428 2.51 20.20 2.42
CA GLN A 428 3.08 20.19 1.07
C GLN A 428 4.54 20.67 1.07
N ASP A 429 4.86 21.76 1.77
CA ASP A 429 6.23 22.28 1.81
C ASP A 429 7.20 21.28 2.47
N THR A 430 6.75 20.58 3.52
CA THR A 430 7.52 19.50 4.15
C THR A 430 7.76 18.36 3.16
N ILE A 431 6.69 17.84 2.58
CA ILE A 431 6.73 16.70 1.65
C ILE A 431 7.59 17.03 0.41
N VAL A 432 7.37 18.20 -0.20
CA VAL A 432 8.15 18.60 -1.39
C VAL A 432 9.62 18.78 -1.07
N LYS A 433 9.95 19.32 0.09
CA LYS A 433 11.33 19.43 0.56
C LYS A 433 11.94 18.03 0.71
N ASP A 434 11.26 17.12 1.38
CA ASP A 434 11.76 15.76 1.63
C ASP A 434 11.89 14.98 0.32
N LEU A 435 10.93 15.09 -0.61
CA LEU A 435 10.97 14.42 -1.91
C LEU A 435 12.07 14.94 -2.85
N ASN A 436 12.60 16.13 -2.61
CA ASN A 436 13.65 16.74 -3.44
C ASN A 436 15.05 16.67 -2.79
N GLY A 437 15.19 16.20 -1.55
CA GLY A 437 16.44 16.02 -0.81
C GLY A 437 16.95 17.32 -0.20
#